data_4a6d90eb5ac4087f8b79606799717e9b
#
_entry.id   4a6d90eb5ac4087f8b79606799717e9b
#
_cell.length_a   1.000
_cell.length_b   1.000
_cell.length_c   1.000
_cell.angle_alpha   90.00
_cell.angle_beta   90.00
_cell.angle_gamma   90.00
#
_symmetry.space_group_name_H-M   'P 1'
#
loop_
_entity.id
_entity.type
_entity.pdbx_description
1 polymer ?
#
loop_
_entity_poly.entity_id
_entity_poly.type
_entity_poly.pdbx_seq_one_letter_code
_entity_poly.pdbx_strand_id
1 'polypeptide(L)'
;EKMREDIVSIFILPPNKKELERRLKSRGQDSAKVVKKRMDGASAEITHWAEYDYVVINEDLNQSVKAVLVILKAERMKRTRQEGLVEFVRSITHDS
;
A
#
# COMPACT_ATOMS: atom_id res chain seq x y z
N GLU A 1 -2.02 14.44 12.50
CA GLU A 1 -2.20 14.98 11.17
C GLU A 1 -0.93 15.51 10.54
N LYS A 2 -0.08 16.15 11.32
CA LYS A 2 1.21 16.62 10.81
C LYS A 2 2.08 15.46 10.35
N MET A 3 1.87 14.30 10.95
CA MET A 3 2.66 13.11 10.61
C MET A 3 2.15 12.39 9.36
N ARG A 4 0.95 12.72 8.89
CA ARG A 4 0.40 12.07 7.69
C ARG A 4 1.17 12.41 6.43
N GLU A 5 1.82 13.56 6.38
CA GLU A 5 2.63 13.92 5.23
C GLU A 5 3.86 13.02 5.07
N ASP A 6 4.29 12.41 6.18
CA ASP A 6 5.46 11.53 6.16
C ASP A 6 5.08 10.06 6.09
N ILE A 7 3.78 9.75 6.07
CA ILE A 7 3.29 8.38 6.06
C ILE A 7 2.59 8.11 4.74
N VAL A 8 2.96 6.99 4.12
CA VAL A 8 2.31 6.50 2.91
C VAL A 8 1.64 5.20 3.25
N SER A 9 0.33 5.14 3.06
CA SER A 9 -0.43 3.93 3.31
C SER A 9 -0.73 3.21 2.00
N ILE A 10 -0.44 1.91 1.98
CA ILE A 10 -0.63 1.08 0.80
C ILE A 10 -1.49 -0.11 1.20
N PHE A 11 -2.62 -0.27 0.51
CA PHE A 11 -3.50 -1.40 0.75
C PHE A 11 -3.30 -2.43 -0.35
N ILE A 12 -2.97 -3.65 0.05
CA ILE A 12 -2.72 -4.74 -0.90
C ILE A 12 -3.91 -5.68 -0.87
N LEU A 13 -4.63 -5.74 -1.99
CA LEU A 13 -5.85 -6.54 -2.11
C LEU A 13 -5.58 -7.85 -2.84
N PRO A 14 -6.27 -8.93 -2.45
CA PRO A 14 -6.24 -10.15 -3.26
C PRO A 14 -6.99 -9.91 -4.57
N PRO A 15 -6.69 -10.71 -5.62
CA PRO A 15 -7.32 -10.49 -6.93
C PRO A 15 -8.78 -10.86 -6.99
N ASN A 16 -9.24 -11.75 -6.11
CA ASN A 16 -10.65 -12.17 -6.08
C ASN A 16 -10.96 -12.81 -4.72
N LYS A 17 -12.25 -13.08 -4.53
CA LYS A 17 -12.75 -13.67 -3.28
C LYS A 17 -12.18 -15.06 -3.02
N LYS A 18 -12.05 -15.86 -4.06
CA LYS A 18 -11.53 -17.23 -3.94
C LYS A 18 -10.09 -17.23 -3.42
N GLU A 19 -9.27 -16.32 -3.92
CA GLU A 19 -7.89 -16.19 -3.49
C GLU A 19 -7.81 -15.66 -2.05
N LEU A 20 -8.71 -14.74 -1.70
CA LEU A 20 -8.79 -14.24 -0.33
C LEU A 20 -9.10 -15.40 0.62
N GLU A 21 -10.10 -16.22 0.27
CA GLU A 21 -10.47 -17.36 1.09
C GLU A 21 -9.30 -18.34 1.25
N ARG A 22 -8.59 -18.61 0.15
CA ARG A 22 -7.44 -19.51 0.18
C ARG A 22 -6.37 -19.02 1.16
N ARG A 23 -6.10 -17.72 1.15
CA ARG A 23 -5.08 -17.13 2.04
C ARG A 23 -5.50 -17.12 3.50
N LEU A 24 -6.80 -17.05 3.76
CA LEU A 24 -7.30 -17.02 5.13
C LEU A 24 -7.41 -18.42 5.75
N LYS A 25 -7.35 -19.47 4.93
CA LYS A 25 -7.30 -20.83 5.45
C LYS A 25 -5.88 -21.14 5.93
N SER A 26 -5.80 -21.76 7.11
CA SER A 26 -4.51 -22.08 7.71
C SER A 26 -4.25 -23.56 7.56
N ARG A 27 -3.72 -23.97 6.42
CA ARG A 27 -3.25 -25.33 6.17
C ARG A 27 -4.31 -26.43 6.40
N GLY A 28 -5.57 -26.11 6.16
CA GLY A 28 -6.64 -27.08 6.26
C GLY A 28 -7.04 -27.47 7.67
N GLN A 29 -6.53 -26.80 8.67
CA GLN A 29 -6.84 -27.12 10.07
C GLN A 29 -7.97 -26.28 10.66
N ASP A 30 -8.38 -25.23 9.97
CA ASP A 30 -9.42 -24.35 10.47
C ASP A 30 -10.81 -24.89 10.10
N SER A 31 -11.75 -24.75 11.04
CA SER A 31 -13.13 -25.11 10.76
C SER A 31 -13.74 -24.09 9.81
N ALA A 32 -14.83 -24.48 9.14
CA ALA A 32 -15.56 -23.59 8.25
C ALA A 32 -16.05 -22.35 9.00
N LYS A 33 -16.40 -22.50 10.27
CA LYS A 33 -16.85 -21.37 11.11
C LYS A 33 -15.75 -20.35 11.32
N VAL A 34 -14.52 -20.81 11.57
CA VAL A 34 -13.37 -19.92 11.77
C VAL A 34 -13.02 -19.20 10.47
N VAL A 35 -13.04 -19.93 9.35
CA VAL A 35 -12.75 -19.33 8.04
C VAL A 35 -13.78 -18.26 7.71
N LYS A 36 -15.06 -18.54 7.95
CA LYS A 36 -16.12 -17.57 7.72
C LYS A 36 -15.93 -16.31 8.53
N LYS A 37 -15.54 -16.45 9.80
CA LYS A 37 -15.31 -15.30 10.67
C LYS A 37 -14.16 -14.44 10.14
N ARG A 38 -13.10 -15.08 9.68
CA ARG A 38 -11.97 -14.36 9.08
C ARG A 38 -12.38 -13.65 7.78
N MET A 39 -13.21 -14.29 6.97
CA MET A 39 -13.72 -13.69 5.74
C MET A 39 -14.55 -12.45 6.02
N ASP A 40 -15.43 -12.53 7.03
CA ASP A 40 -16.26 -11.39 7.42
C ASP A 40 -15.40 -10.23 7.89
N GLY A 41 -14.36 -10.50 8.68
CA GLY A 41 -13.44 -9.48 9.14
C GLY A 41 -12.66 -8.85 7.99
N ALA A 42 -12.16 -9.67 7.08
CA ALA A 42 -11.42 -9.17 5.92
C ALA A 42 -12.31 -8.34 5.01
N SER A 43 -13.55 -8.79 4.79
CA SER A 43 -14.51 -8.03 3.96
C SER A 43 -14.80 -6.67 4.56
N ALA A 44 -14.97 -6.61 5.88
CA ALA A 44 -15.20 -5.34 6.56
C ALA A 44 -14.00 -4.40 6.39
N GLU A 45 -12.79 -4.92 6.51
CA GLU A 45 -11.58 -4.14 6.35
C GLU A 45 -11.41 -3.64 4.92
N ILE A 46 -11.74 -4.49 3.94
CA ILE A 46 -11.62 -4.12 2.52
C ILE A 46 -12.54 -2.94 2.18
N THR A 47 -13.66 -2.78 2.88
CA THR A 47 -14.55 -1.65 2.61
C THR A 47 -13.90 -0.30 2.92
N HIS A 48 -12.79 -0.30 3.65
CA HIS A 48 -12.04 0.92 3.99
C HIS A 48 -10.97 1.27 2.95
N TRP A 49 -11.02 0.65 1.77
CA TRP A 49 -10.00 0.84 0.74
C TRP A 49 -9.76 2.32 0.39
N ALA A 50 -10.82 3.13 0.43
CA ALA A 50 -10.73 4.54 0.05
C ALA A 50 -9.93 5.40 1.06
N GLU A 51 -9.61 4.84 2.22
CA GLU A 51 -8.86 5.55 3.24
C GLU A 51 -7.33 5.44 3.03
N TYR A 52 -6.91 4.61 2.09
CA TYR A 52 -5.49 4.40 1.81
C TYR A 52 -5.02 5.30 0.67
N ASP A 53 -3.74 5.65 0.69
CA ASP A 53 -3.15 6.48 -0.36
C ASP A 53 -3.01 5.71 -1.66
N TYR A 54 -2.70 4.43 -1.58
CA TYR A 54 -2.50 3.58 -2.74
C TYR A 54 -3.18 2.24 -2.53
N VAL A 55 -3.67 1.66 -3.62
CA VAL A 55 -4.27 0.33 -3.60
C VAL A 55 -3.58 -0.51 -4.66
N VAL A 56 -3.04 -1.65 -4.26
CA VAL A 56 -2.36 -2.59 -5.15
C VAL A 56 -3.14 -3.90 -5.17
N ILE A 57 -3.52 -4.35 -6.35
CA ILE A 57 -4.19 -5.65 -6.49
C ILE A 57 -3.11 -6.71 -6.72
N ASN A 58 -2.99 -7.62 -5.77
CA ASN A 58 -1.93 -8.63 -5.77
C ASN A 58 -2.32 -9.88 -6.56
N GLU A 59 -2.15 -9.83 -7.88
CA GLU A 59 -2.36 -11.01 -8.73
C GLU A 59 -1.11 -11.89 -8.76
N ASP A 60 0.05 -11.27 -8.64
CA ASP A 60 1.35 -11.92 -8.71
C ASP A 60 2.26 -11.21 -7.70
N LEU A 61 2.87 -11.98 -6.82
CA LEU A 61 3.73 -11.42 -5.78
C LEU A 61 4.84 -10.54 -6.36
N ASN A 62 5.49 -10.99 -7.43
CA ASN A 62 6.58 -10.22 -8.03
C ASN A 62 6.09 -8.87 -8.56
N GLN A 63 4.92 -8.86 -9.19
CA GLN A 63 4.34 -7.62 -9.71
C GLN A 63 3.93 -6.70 -8.57
N SER A 64 3.42 -7.26 -7.48
CA SER A 64 3.02 -6.45 -6.32
C SER A 64 4.24 -5.82 -5.66
N VAL A 65 5.33 -6.56 -5.53
CA VAL A 65 6.57 -6.02 -4.98
C VAL A 65 7.08 -4.88 -5.86
N LYS A 66 7.07 -5.05 -7.16
CA LYS A 66 7.48 -4.00 -8.10
C LYS A 66 6.60 -2.75 -7.96
N ALA A 67 5.28 -2.95 -7.82
CA ALA A 67 4.35 -1.84 -7.65
C ALA A 67 4.65 -1.06 -6.37
N VAL A 68 4.89 -1.76 -5.27
CA VAL A 68 5.24 -1.10 -4.00
C VAL A 68 6.54 -0.32 -4.13
N LEU A 69 7.55 -0.89 -4.79
CA LEU A 69 8.83 -0.21 -5.00
C LEU A 69 8.66 1.05 -5.86
N VAL A 70 7.81 0.99 -6.88
CA VAL A 70 7.50 2.17 -7.70
C VAL A 70 6.85 3.25 -6.87
N ILE A 71 5.90 2.87 -6.01
CA ILE A 71 5.22 3.81 -5.12
C ILE A 71 6.22 4.50 -4.19
N LEU A 72 7.09 3.72 -3.57
CA LEU A 72 8.10 4.27 -2.66
C LEU A 72 9.05 5.21 -3.38
N LYS A 73 9.46 4.85 -4.58
CA LYS A 73 10.33 5.68 -5.39
C LYS A 73 9.66 7.01 -5.77
N ALA A 74 8.39 6.92 -6.20
CA ALA A 74 7.63 8.11 -6.55
C ALA A 74 7.42 9.02 -5.35
N GLU A 75 7.14 8.44 -4.17
CA GLU A 75 6.94 9.23 -2.96
C GLU A 75 8.19 9.99 -2.56
N ARG A 76 9.36 9.38 -2.75
CA ARG A 76 10.63 10.06 -2.45
C ARG A 76 10.86 11.25 -3.37
N MET A 77 10.28 11.22 -4.57
CA MET A 77 10.42 12.29 -5.55
C MET A 77 9.42 13.42 -5.34
N LYS A 78 8.46 13.26 -4.46
CA LYS A 78 7.51 14.33 -4.18
C LYS A 78 8.24 15.57 -3.69
N ARG A 79 7.85 16.72 -4.21
CA ARG A 79 8.44 18.01 -3.85
C ARG A 79 8.49 18.21 -2.33
N THR A 80 7.43 17.80 -1.64
CA THR A 80 7.32 18.02 -0.19
C THR A 80 8.25 17.13 0.63
N ARG A 81 8.82 16.09 0.01
CA ARG A 81 9.71 15.14 0.70
C ARG A 81 11.17 15.33 0.32
N GLN A 82 11.45 16.19 -0.62
CA GLN A 82 12.83 16.43 -1.07
C GLN A 82 13.51 17.48 -0.22
N GLU A 83 14.42 17.02 0.62
CA GLU A 83 15.24 17.94 1.42
C GLU A 83 16.27 18.62 0.51
N GLY A 84 16.55 19.87 0.81
CA GLY A 84 17.56 20.60 0.06
C GLY A 84 17.11 21.04 -1.32
N LEU A 85 15.85 20.83 -1.70
CA LEU A 85 15.39 21.22 -3.04
C LEU A 85 15.43 22.73 -3.23
N VAL A 86 15.08 23.50 -2.20
CA VAL A 86 15.14 24.97 -2.29
C VAL A 86 16.57 25.43 -2.57
N GLU A 87 17.52 24.86 -1.85
CA GLU A 87 18.93 25.21 -2.03
C GLU A 87 19.42 24.82 -3.43
N PHE A 88 19.02 23.65 -3.87
CA PHE A 88 19.38 23.17 -5.20
C PHE A 88 18.85 24.12 -6.29
N VAL A 89 17.58 24.50 -6.18
CA VAL A 89 16.97 25.42 -7.15
C VAL A 89 17.71 26.76 -7.15
N ARG A 90 18.06 27.27 -5.98
CA ARG A 90 18.83 28.50 -5.91
C ARG A 90 20.18 28.39 -6.59
N SER A 91 20.82 27.24 -6.46
CA SER A 91 22.15 27.03 -7.04
C SER A 91 22.13 27.10 -8.57
N ILE A 92 21.01 26.83 -9.20
CA ILE A 92 20.91 26.88 -10.67
C ILE A 92 20.18 28.10 -11.20
N THR A 93 19.58 28.90 -10.33
CA THR A 93 18.85 30.11 -10.75
C THR A 93 19.53 31.40 -10.40
N HIS A 94 20.50 31.41 -9.48
CA HIS A 94 21.20 32.59 -9.05
C HIS A 94 22.66 32.57 -9.50
N ASP A 95 23.14 33.72 -9.92
CA ASP A 95 24.57 33.89 -10.19
C ASP A 95 25.27 33.95 -8.85
N SER A 96 26.16 33.06 -8.63
CA SER A 96 26.87 33.00 -7.34
C SER A 96 27.96 34.03 -7.19
#